data_f50be675603577d2cba1eb73f509d3ac
#
_entry.id   f50be675603577d2cba1eb73f509d3ac
#
_cell.length_a   1.000
_cell.length_b   1.000
_cell.length_c   1.000
_cell.angle_alpha   90.00
_cell.angle_beta   90.00
_cell.angle_gamma   90.00
#
_symmetry.space_group_name_H-M   'P 1'
#
loop_
_entity.id
_entity.type
_entity.pdbx_description
1 polymer ?
#
loop_
_entity_poly.entity_id
_entity_poly.type
_entity_poly.pdbx_seq_one_letter_code
_entity_poly.pdbx_strand_id
1 'polypeptide(L)'
;MFRGTYHVILGSGLTIAGASFCLHFARLAYFKALGIPSALGLLVVIAGALTVAPAVVVVASRFGLLDPKRMIKVRGWRRIGTATVRWPGPIFVASLLIALVGMLVVPGMKISYNDRFYIPQHLPSNIGYAAAERHFSPSRMNPDILMVEADHDMRNSSDMIILDRIAKNIFRTPGIERIQSITRPLGSPIEHTSIPFQISMQAIPIQENLQFMRDRMADMRKMSDDLGAMVGSMERMYGLLGQLSSTTHRMVGDMNDMKATLDEMRDHLADFDDFARPLRGYLYWEQHCFNIPVCWAARSVFEAIDGVDKFSENMQTLLKDMNNVDALLPQLLAEFPPIIAVAKSMQGTLLTLHSSFSGLVTQMSRMTDTASAMGQAFDSSKADDYFYLPPEAFDNPDFQRGLKLFLSPDGKAARFIITHDADPATPKGIAAVKPELNAAHEAVKGTPLANAKFYLTGTAAVYNDIQTGSKYDLMIVGIAALTLIFVVMVIITRALVASW
;
A
#
# COMPACT_ATOMS: atom_id res chain seq x y z
N MET A 1 -77.36 -38.09 17.70
CA MET A 1 -75.99 -37.62 17.94
C MET A 1 -75.31 -37.07 16.65
N PHE A 2 -75.30 -37.77 15.56
CA PHE A 2 -74.59 -37.40 14.34
C PHE A 2 -75.05 -36.02 13.78
N ARG A 3 -76.35 -35.71 13.74
CA ARG A 3 -76.86 -34.41 13.27
C ARG A 3 -76.39 -33.19 14.07
N GLY A 4 -75.95 -33.33 15.32
CA GLY A 4 -75.41 -32.19 16.10
C GLY A 4 -73.93 -32.07 16.03
N THR A 5 -73.22 -33.17 15.70
CA THR A 5 -71.74 -33.19 15.74
C THR A 5 -71.11 -32.91 14.40
N TYR A 6 -71.80 -33.17 13.24
CA TYR A 6 -71.22 -33.01 11.93
C TYR A 6 -70.99 -31.56 11.59
N HIS A 7 -71.86 -30.62 11.99
CA HIS A 7 -71.66 -29.16 11.77
C HIS A 7 -70.43 -28.65 12.48
N VAL A 8 -70.13 -29.17 13.68
CA VAL A 8 -68.93 -28.80 14.45
C VAL A 8 -67.66 -29.32 13.77
N ILE A 9 -67.67 -30.61 13.35
CA ILE A 9 -66.52 -31.21 12.66
C ILE A 9 -66.27 -30.52 11.31
N LEU A 10 -67.30 -30.25 10.55
CA LEU A 10 -67.23 -29.60 9.27
C LEU A 10 -66.70 -28.15 9.43
N GLY A 11 -67.22 -27.38 10.37
CA GLY A 11 -66.84 -26.02 10.62
C GLY A 11 -65.41 -25.90 11.10
N SER A 12 -65.01 -26.63 12.11
CA SER A 12 -63.64 -26.63 12.62
C SER A 12 -62.65 -27.16 11.59
N GLY A 13 -63.02 -28.22 10.87
CA GLY A 13 -62.14 -28.76 9.81
C GLY A 13 -61.97 -27.85 8.65
N LEU A 14 -63.03 -27.18 8.15
CA LEU A 14 -62.95 -26.21 7.09
C LEU A 14 -62.13 -24.95 7.46
N THR A 15 -62.26 -24.48 8.70
CA THR A 15 -61.45 -23.36 9.18
C THR A 15 -59.96 -23.68 9.21
N ILE A 16 -59.58 -24.89 9.67
CA ILE A 16 -58.18 -25.32 9.71
C ILE A 16 -57.67 -25.57 8.30
N ALA A 17 -58.44 -26.26 7.44
CA ALA A 17 -58.05 -26.47 6.04
C ALA A 17 -57.87 -25.16 5.26
N GLY A 18 -58.79 -24.21 5.47
CA GLY A 18 -58.70 -22.90 4.87
C GLY A 18 -57.55 -22.08 5.40
N ALA A 19 -57.26 -22.09 6.69
CA ALA A 19 -56.10 -21.44 7.27
C ALA A 19 -54.79 -22.04 6.72
N SER A 20 -54.72 -23.39 6.58
CA SER A 20 -53.59 -24.05 5.95
C SER A 20 -53.44 -23.67 4.46
N PHE A 21 -54.56 -23.53 3.74
CA PHE A 21 -54.53 -23.07 2.34
C PHE A 21 -53.99 -21.66 2.21
N CYS A 22 -54.21 -20.75 3.19
CA CYS A 22 -53.68 -19.40 3.19
C CYS A 22 -52.14 -19.37 3.16
N LEU A 23 -51.42 -20.42 3.58
CA LEU A 23 -49.98 -20.55 3.44
C LEU A 23 -49.53 -20.51 1.97
N HIS A 24 -50.41 -20.82 1.03
CA HIS A 24 -50.11 -20.75 -0.40
C HIS A 24 -49.79 -19.31 -0.87
N PHE A 25 -50.26 -18.28 -0.16
CA PHE A 25 -50.00 -16.87 -0.45
C PHE A 25 -48.67 -16.37 0.12
N ALA A 26 -47.94 -17.24 0.86
CA ALA A 26 -46.63 -16.92 1.35
C ALA A 26 -45.61 -16.71 0.20
N ARG A 27 -44.63 -15.85 0.39
CA ARG A 27 -43.49 -15.63 -0.54
C ARG A 27 -42.43 -16.74 -0.40
N LEU A 28 -42.16 -17.17 0.82
CA LEU A 28 -41.21 -18.23 1.10
C LEU A 28 -41.68 -19.55 0.51
N ALA A 29 -40.93 -20.14 -0.38
CA ALA A 29 -41.26 -21.39 -1.07
C ALA A 29 -41.56 -22.52 -0.11
N TYR A 30 -40.91 -22.57 1.06
CA TYR A 30 -41.15 -23.58 2.11
C TYR A 30 -42.58 -23.54 2.62
N PHE A 31 -43.12 -22.38 3.00
CA PHE A 31 -44.49 -22.22 3.47
C PHE A 31 -45.50 -22.42 2.33
N LYS A 32 -45.20 -21.87 1.17
CA LYS A 32 -46.03 -22.00 -0.03
C LYS A 32 -46.23 -23.45 -0.43
N ALA A 33 -45.18 -24.27 -0.35
CA ALA A 33 -45.21 -25.69 -0.71
C ALA A 33 -46.09 -26.52 0.28
N LEU A 34 -46.18 -26.08 1.54
CA LEU A 34 -47.01 -26.76 2.56
C LEU A 34 -48.50 -26.41 2.46
N GLY A 35 -48.88 -25.29 1.86
CA GLY A 35 -50.24 -24.78 1.87
C GLY A 35 -51.26 -25.73 1.22
N ILE A 36 -51.08 -26.11 -0.02
CA ILE A 36 -52.01 -26.97 -0.78
C ILE A 36 -52.01 -28.41 -0.25
N PRO A 37 -50.87 -29.11 -0.05
CA PRO A 37 -50.87 -30.46 0.46
C PRO A 37 -51.53 -30.59 1.85
N SER A 38 -51.24 -29.63 2.75
CA SER A 38 -51.84 -29.64 4.09
C SER A 38 -53.37 -29.42 4.04
N ALA A 39 -53.82 -28.48 3.21
CA ALA A 39 -55.25 -28.24 3.05
C ALA A 39 -55.99 -29.46 2.46
N LEU A 40 -55.44 -30.09 1.42
CA LEU A 40 -55.99 -31.31 0.83
C LEU A 40 -56.00 -32.47 1.82
N GLY A 41 -54.90 -32.68 2.54
CA GLY A 41 -54.82 -33.70 3.58
C GLY A 41 -55.86 -33.52 4.66
N LEU A 42 -56.09 -32.27 5.11
CA LEU A 42 -57.14 -31.96 6.07
C LEU A 42 -58.56 -32.23 5.54
N LEU A 43 -58.83 -31.92 4.26
CA LEU A 43 -60.10 -32.21 3.63
C LEU A 43 -60.34 -33.71 3.56
N VAL A 44 -59.33 -34.53 3.28
CA VAL A 44 -59.45 -36.01 3.30
C VAL A 44 -59.74 -36.51 4.74
N VAL A 45 -59.06 -35.92 5.74
CA VAL A 45 -59.27 -36.23 7.14
C VAL A 45 -60.71 -35.88 7.57
N ILE A 46 -61.24 -34.74 7.14
CA ILE A 46 -62.62 -34.33 7.41
C ILE A 46 -63.63 -35.34 6.76
N ALA A 47 -63.39 -35.72 5.49
CA ALA A 47 -64.18 -36.68 4.79
C ALA A 47 -64.18 -38.06 5.53
N GLY A 48 -63.00 -38.49 5.96
CA GLY A 48 -62.84 -39.69 6.78
C GLY A 48 -63.59 -39.63 8.14
N ALA A 49 -63.49 -38.48 8.82
CA ALA A 49 -64.16 -38.25 10.09
C ALA A 49 -65.71 -38.24 9.95
N LEU A 50 -66.22 -37.79 8.80
CA LEU A 50 -67.65 -37.75 8.55
C LEU A 50 -68.23 -39.08 8.00
N THR A 51 -67.44 -39.94 7.40
CA THR A 51 -67.86 -41.19 6.78
C THR A 51 -67.34 -42.43 7.51
N VAL A 52 -66.04 -42.60 7.63
CA VAL A 52 -65.40 -43.77 8.21
C VAL A 52 -65.60 -43.82 9.72
N ALA A 53 -65.45 -42.72 10.43
CA ALA A 53 -65.61 -42.73 11.90
C ALA A 53 -67.01 -43.10 12.35
N PRO A 54 -68.15 -42.59 11.79
CA PRO A 54 -69.46 -43.05 12.11
C PRO A 54 -69.68 -44.49 11.71
N ALA A 55 -69.19 -44.95 10.56
CA ALA A 55 -69.31 -46.32 10.13
C ALA A 55 -68.62 -47.30 11.10
N VAL A 56 -67.40 -46.96 11.55
CA VAL A 56 -66.67 -47.75 12.57
C VAL A 56 -67.43 -47.78 13.90
N VAL A 57 -68.01 -46.65 14.35
CA VAL A 57 -68.81 -46.61 15.56
C VAL A 57 -70.01 -47.47 15.45
N VAL A 58 -70.74 -47.46 14.32
CA VAL A 58 -71.92 -48.32 14.10
C VAL A 58 -71.52 -49.80 14.09
N VAL A 59 -70.44 -50.13 13.37
CA VAL A 59 -69.96 -51.52 13.31
C VAL A 59 -69.49 -51.99 14.70
N ALA A 60 -68.70 -51.22 15.41
CA ALA A 60 -68.21 -51.54 16.74
C ALA A 60 -69.32 -51.66 17.80
N SER A 61 -70.38 -50.85 17.69
CA SER A 61 -71.56 -50.93 18.53
C SER A 61 -72.31 -52.19 18.25
N ARG A 62 -72.40 -52.68 17.00
CA ARG A 62 -73.04 -53.93 16.62
C ARG A 62 -72.35 -55.15 17.23
N PHE A 63 -71.08 -55.07 17.51
CA PHE A 63 -70.31 -56.10 18.22
C PHE A 63 -70.23 -55.85 19.74
N GLY A 64 -71.00 -54.91 20.31
CA GLY A 64 -71.07 -54.63 21.76
C GLY A 64 -69.78 -53.99 22.34
N LEU A 65 -68.85 -53.61 21.51
CA LEU A 65 -67.56 -53.06 21.94
C LEU A 65 -67.62 -51.62 22.48
N LEU A 66 -68.64 -50.83 22.11
CA LEU A 66 -68.80 -49.41 22.45
C LEU A 66 -70.06 -49.15 23.34
N ASP A 67 -70.71 -50.15 23.85
CA ASP A 67 -71.86 -49.93 24.74
C ASP A 67 -71.37 -49.33 26.07
N PRO A 68 -71.85 -48.14 26.45
CA PRO A 68 -71.36 -47.43 27.62
C PRO A 68 -71.81 -48.18 28.89
N LYS A 69 -70.90 -48.88 29.56
CA LYS A 69 -71.10 -49.58 30.82
C LYS A 69 -71.42 -48.66 32.02
N ARG A 70 -71.28 -47.38 31.89
CA ARG A 70 -71.62 -46.36 32.88
C ARG A 70 -72.15 -45.07 32.21
N MET A 71 -73.18 -44.46 32.80
CA MET A 71 -73.72 -43.19 32.39
C MET A 71 -72.60 -42.11 32.53
N ILE A 72 -72.27 -41.43 31.45
CA ILE A 72 -71.26 -40.36 31.41
C ILE A 72 -71.79 -39.22 32.27
N LYS A 73 -71.12 -38.94 33.41
CA LYS A 73 -71.40 -37.77 34.26
C LYS A 73 -70.92 -36.50 33.60
N VAL A 74 -71.76 -35.80 32.86
CA VAL A 74 -71.48 -34.52 32.17
C VAL A 74 -71.39 -33.30 33.12
N ARG A 75 -71.27 -33.54 34.42
CA ARG A 75 -71.28 -32.47 35.46
C ARG A 75 -70.20 -31.44 35.29
N GLY A 76 -68.97 -31.79 34.83
CA GLY A 76 -67.88 -30.87 34.66
C GLY A 76 -68.14 -29.86 33.53
N TRP A 77 -68.42 -30.31 32.33
CA TRP A 77 -68.72 -29.47 31.18
C TRP A 77 -69.99 -28.62 31.38
N ARG A 78 -71.00 -29.12 32.04
CA ARG A 78 -72.21 -28.36 32.38
C ARG A 78 -71.87 -27.21 33.35
N ARG A 79 -70.96 -27.41 34.33
CA ARG A 79 -70.52 -26.33 35.22
C ARG A 79 -69.75 -25.21 34.47
N ILE A 80 -68.88 -25.64 33.59
CA ILE A 80 -68.13 -24.66 32.76
C ILE A 80 -69.11 -23.88 31.89
N GLY A 81 -69.98 -24.52 31.13
CA GLY A 81 -70.95 -23.85 30.29
C GLY A 81 -71.88 -22.93 31.05
N THR A 82 -72.45 -23.39 32.23
CA THR A 82 -73.29 -22.53 33.05
C THR A 82 -72.57 -21.41 33.71
N ALA A 83 -71.27 -21.53 34.05
CA ALA A 83 -70.42 -20.42 34.54
C ALA A 83 -70.16 -19.39 33.44
N THR A 84 -69.89 -19.85 32.21
CA THR A 84 -69.70 -18.96 31.07
C THR A 84 -70.90 -18.10 30.75
N VAL A 85 -72.11 -18.67 30.78
CA VAL A 85 -73.38 -17.98 30.56
C VAL A 85 -73.75 -17.04 31.73
N ARG A 86 -73.47 -17.48 32.97
CA ARG A 86 -73.81 -16.74 34.18
C ARG A 86 -72.86 -15.57 34.49
N TRP A 87 -71.62 -15.70 34.08
CA TRP A 87 -70.53 -14.71 34.36
C TRP A 87 -69.75 -14.34 33.10
N PRO A 88 -70.39 -13.77 32.05
CA PRO A 88 -69.72 -13.50 30.78
C PRO A 88 -68.61 -12.43 30.89
N GLY A 89 -68.81 -11.40 31.69
CA GLY A 89 -67.84 -10.32 31.88
C GLY A 89 -66.53 -10.78 32.51
N PRO A 90 -66.54 -11.44 33.71
CA PRO A 90 -65.31 -11.93 34.32
C PRO A 90 -64.56 -12.98 33.50
N ILE A 91 -65.28 -13.86 32.79
CA ILE A 91 -64.66 -14.88 31.94
C ILE A 91 -64.01 -14.25 30.73
N PHE A 92 -64.64 -13.21 30.11
CA PHE A 92 -64.04 -12.43 29.03
C PHE A 92 -62.78 -11.71 29.48
N VAL A 93 -62.81 -11.05 30.64
CA VAL A 93 -61.61 -10.36 31.19
C VAL A 93 -60.50 -11.38 31.48
N ALA A 94 -60.84 -12.56 32.07
CA ALA A 94 -59.84 -13.61 32.34
C ALA A 94 -59.21 -14.14 31.05
N SER A 95 -59.96 -14.38 29.98
CA SER A 95 -59.43 -14.82 28.68
C SER A 95 -58.64 -13.75 27.99
N LEU A 96 -59.04 -12.47 28.10
CA LEU A 96 -58.28 -11.35 27.58
C LEU A 96 -56.93 -11.18 28.31
N LEU A 97 -56.90 -11.33 29.64
CA LEU A 97 -55.67 -11.31 30.42
C LEU A 97 -54.72 -12.44 30.02
N ILE A 98 -55.22 -13.64 29.82
CA ILE A 98 -54.41 -14.78 29.35
C ILE A 98 -53.82 -14.50 27.96
N ALA A 99 -54.64 -13.95 27.05
CA ALA A 99 -54.19 -13.56 25.72
C ALA A 99 -53.09 -12.45 25.80
N LEU A 100 -53.28 -11.47 26.68
CA LEU A 100 -52.35 -10.38 26.90
C LEU A 100 -51.01 -10.88 27.48
N VAL A 101 -51.04 -11.80 28.44
CA VAL A 101 -49.87 -12.49 28.97
C VAL A 101 -49.16 -13.27 27.87
N GLY A 102 -49.89 -14.00 27.02
CA GLY A 102 -49.36 -14.67 25.86
C GLY A 102 -48.62 -13.70 24.91
N MET A 103 -49.25 -12.55 24.65
CA MET A 103 -48.67 -11.51 23.78
C MET A 103 -47.39 -10.90 24.36
N LEU A 104 -47.30 -10.76 25.69
CA LEU A 104 -46.07 -10.29 26.38
C LEU A 104 -44.91 -11.28 26.31
N VAL A 105 -45.15 -12.56 26.11
CA VAL A 105 -44.12 -13.60 25.98
C VAL A 105 -43.53 -13.63 24.56
N VAL A 106 -44.30 -13.21 23.54
CA VAL A 106 -43.88 -13.24 22.13
C VAL A 106 -42.52 -12.49 21.86
N PRO A 107 -42.29 -11.29 22.41
CA PRO A 107 -41.02 -10.61 22.19
C PRO A 107 -39.80 -11.32 22.77
N GLY A 108 -40.00 -12.18 23.77
CA GLY A 108 -38.96 -13.01 24.41
C GLY A 108 -38.59 -14.27 23.64
N MET A 109 -39.32 -14.62 22.59
CA MET A 109 -39.04 -15.81 21.78
C MET A 109 -37.77 -15.61 20.96
N LYS A 110 -36.78 -16.46 21.20
CA LYS A 110 -35.56 -16.52 20.39
C LYS A 110 -35.84 -17.20 19.06
N ILE A 111 -35.90 -16.43 18.00
CA ILE A 111 -36.01 -16.95 16.64
C ILE A 111 -34.61 -17.28 16.14
N SER A 112 -34.37 -18.53 15.78
CA SER A 112 -33.13 -18.99 15.15
C SER A 112 -33.44 -19.52 13.76
N TYR A 113 -32.65 -19.09 12.78
CA TYR A 113 -32.73 -19.61 11.41
C TYR A 113 -31.67 -20.67 11.15
N ASN A 114 -30.89 -21.06 12.15
CA ASN A 114 -29.84 -22.06 12.04
C ASN A 114 -30.40 -23.47 11.97
N ASP A 115 -30.45 -24.05 10.79
CA ASP A 115 -31.01 -25.40 10.51
C ASP A 115 -30.28 -26.51 11.26
N ARG A 116 -29.04 -26.27 11.73
CA ARG A 116 -28.27 -27.24 12.54
C ARG A 116 -29.00 -27.70 13.83
N PHE A 117 -29.79 -26.80 14.41
CA PHE A 117 -30.54 -27.14 15.61
C PHE A 117 -31.66 -28.17 15.37
N TYR A 118 -32.06 -28.32 14.09
CA TYR A 118 -33.08 -29.30 13.71
C TYR A 118 -32.47 -30.64 13.32
N ILE A 119 -31.16 -30.74 13.16
CA ILE A 119 -30.44 -31.95 12.85
C ILE A 119 -29.90 -32.55 14.16
N PRO A 120 -30.07 -33.88 14.41
CA PRO A 120 -29.55 -34.52 15.62
C PRO A 120 -28.05 -34.31 15.79
N GLN A 121 -27.61 -33.99 16.99
CA GLN A 121 -26.22 -33.59 17.29
C GLN A 121 -25.19 -34.71 17.05
N HIS A 122 -25.60 -35.96 17.06
CA HIS A 122 -24.75 -37.13 16.87
C HIS A 122 -24.46 -37.44 15.39
N LEU A 123 -25.03 -36.72 14.45
CA LEU A 123 -24.77 -36.95 13.03
C LEU A 123 -23.40 -36.40 12.61
N PRO A 124 -22.69 -37.04 11.64
CA PRO A 124 -21.36 -36.70 11.25
C PRO A 124 -21.19 -35.22 10.84
N SER A 125 -22.21 -34.63 10.19
CA SER A 125 -22.19 -33.22 9.79
C SER A 125 -22.13 -32.27 11.00
N ASN A 126 -22.90 -32.52 12.05
CA ASN A 126 -22.89 -31.72 13.26
C ASN A 126 -21.60 -31.93 14.08
N ILE A 127 -21.07 -33.17 14.13
CA ILE A 127 -19.82 -33.50 14.77
C ILE A 127 -18.65 -32.77 14.05
N GLY A 128 -18.63 -32.83 12.71
CA GLY A 128 -17.60 -32.14 11.90
C GLY A 128 -17.63 -30.63 12.06
N TYR A 129 -18.83 -30.05 12.06
CA TYR A 129 -18.99 -28.61 12.29
C TYR A 129 -18.56 -28.19 13.70
N ALA A 130 -18.95 -28.95 14.73
CA ALA A 130 -18.52 -28.67 16.10
C ALA A 130 -17.00 -28.84 16.29
N ALA A 131 -16.35 -29.72 15.55
CA ALA A 131 -14.90 -29.84 15.51
C ALA A 131 -14.26 -28.62 14.86
N ALA A 132 -14.81 -28.17 13.73
CA ALA A 132 -14.31 -26.96 13.04
C ALA A 132 -14.53 -25.68 13.87
N GLU A 133 -15.68 -25.57 14.57
CA GLU A 133 -16.03 -24.44 15.44
C GLU A 133 -15.06 -24.27 16.63
N ARG A 134 -14.45 -25.36 17.10
CA ARG A 134 -13.45 -25.31 18.16
C ARG A 134 -12.13 -24.67 17.72
N HIS A 135 -11.82 -24.71 16.43
CA HIS A 135 -10.57 -24.20 15.85
C HIS A 135 -10.76 -22.91 15.04
N PHE A 136 -11.96 -22.69 14.50
CA PHE A 136 -12.31 -21.54 13.68
C PHE A 136 -13.61 -20.93 14.19
N SER A 137 -13.76 -19.62 14.11
CA SER A 137 -15.03 -18.99 14.49
C SER A 137 -16.16 -19.42 13.54
N PRO A 138 -17.41 -19.49 14.01
CA PRO A 138 -18.58 -19.79 13.16
C PRO A 138 -18.67 -18.88 11.94
N SER A 139 -18.27 -17.63 12.09
CA SER A 139 -18.24 -16.63 11.02
C SER A 139 -17.22 -16.93 9.94
N ARG A 140 -16.05 -17.47 10.30
CA ARG A 140 -15.03 -17.88 9.32
C ARG A 140 -15.45 -19.07 8.49
N MET A 141 -16.26 -19.93 9.06
CA MET A 141 -16.81 -21.10 8.36
C MET A 141 -17.97 -20.74 7.43
N ASN A 142 -18.69 -19.66 7.73
CA ASN A 142 -19.87 -19.20 7.01
C ASN A 142 -19.74 -17.71 6.66
N PRO A 143 -18.73 -17.31 5.85
CA PRO A 143 -18.56 -15.91 5.44
C PRO A 143 -19.68 -15.47 4.50
N ASP A 144 -19.96 -14.20 4.47
CA ASP A 144 -20.72 -13.60 3.39
C ASP A 144 -19.81 -13.27 2.20
N ILE A 145 -20.36 -13.33 1.01
CA ILE A 145 -19.66 -13.05 -0.24
C ILE A 145 -20.37 -11.90 -0.93
N LEU A 146 -19.67 -10.78 -1.05
CA LEU A 146 -20.11 -9.67 -1.87
C LEU A 146 -19.46 -9.77 -3.24
N MET A 147 -20.26 -9.72 -4.29
CA MET A 147 -19.81 -9.65 -5.67
C MET A 147 -20.13 -8.26 -6.23
N VAL A 148 -19.14 -7.64 -6.83
CA VAL A 148 -19.24 -6.36 -7.52
C VAL A 148 -19.05 -6.60 -9.01
N GLU A 149 -20.07 -6.36 -9.81
CA GLU A 149 -20.06 -6.55 -11.26
C GLU A 149 -20.01 -5.19 -11.97
N ALA A 150 -18.98 -4.99 -12.78
CA ALA A 150 -18.77 -3.81 -13.59
C ALA A 150 -19.05 -4.09 -15.10
N ASP A 151 -19.20 -3.06 -15.88
CA ASP A 151 -19.39 -3.13 -17.33
C ASP A 151 -18.05 -3.32 -18.09
N HIS A 152 -16.91 -3.13 -17.42
CA HIS A 152 -15.56 -3.18 -17.96
C HIS A 152 -14.62 -4.06 -17.14
N ASP A 153 -13.41 -4.29 -17.65
CA ASP A 153 -12.36 -5.05 -16.98
C ASP A 153 -11.73 -4.18 -15.86
N MET A 154 -11.84 -4.66 -14.63
CA MET A 154 -11.31 -3.99 -13.42
C MET A 154 -9.82 -4.25 -13.16
N ARG A 155 -9.09 -4.90 -14.05
CA ARG A 155 -7.64 -5.15 -13.91
C ARG A 155 -6.84 -3.91 -14.29
N ASN A 156 -7.05 -2.84 -13.57
CA ASN A 156 -6.32 -1.58 -13.71
C ASN A 156 -6.14 -0.90 -12.34
N SER A 157 -5.16 -0.01 -12.23
CA SER A 157 -4.81 0.65 -10.96
C SER A 157 -5.95 1.50 -10.39
N SER A 158 -6.77 2.12 -11.25
CA SER A 158 -7.89 2.97 -10.80
C SER A 158 -8.96 2.16 -10.09
N ASP A 159 -9.38 1.05 -10.71
CA ASP A 159 -10.42 0.22 -10.11
C ASP A 159 -9.92 -0.54 -8.88
N MET A 160 -8.62 -0.89 -8.84
CA MET A 160 -8.03 -1.48 -7.64
C MET A 160 -8.09 -0.54 -6.43
N ILE A 161 -7.88 0.77 -6.63
CA ILE A 161 -8.07 1.77 -5.56
C ILE A 161 -9.52 1.78 -5.08
N ILE A 162 -10.48 1.70 -6.01
CA ILE A 162 -11.90 1.69 -5.66
C ILE A 162 -12.28 0.39 -4.93
N LEU A 163 -11.78 -0.75 -5.39
CA LEU A 163 -11.98 -2.05 -4.73
C LEU A 163 -11.40 -2.05 -3.31
N ASP A 164 -10.23 -1.44 -3.10
CA ASP A 164 -9.69 -1.27 -1.75
C ASP A 164 -10.56 -0.36 -0.89
N ARG A 165 -11.06 0.74 -1.47
CA ARG A 165 -12.00 1.64 -0.78
C ARG A 165 -13.30 0.92 -0.39
N ILE A 166 -13.83 0.04 -1.23
CA ILE A 166 -14.99 -0.81 -0.89
C ILE A 166 -14.65 -1.69 0.30
N ALA A 167 -13.55 -2.44 0.23
CA ALA A 167 -13.10 -3.33 1.29
C ALA A 167 -12.96 -2.58 2.64
N LYS A 168 -12.35 -1.41 2.60
CA LYS A 168 -12.11 -0.56 3.75
C LYS A 168 -13.39 -0.02 4.38
N ASN A 169 -14.33 0.48 3.57
CA ASN A 169 -15.60 0.99 4.07
C ASN A 169 -16.42 -0.12 4.73
N ILE A 170 -16.42 -1.31 4.13
CA ILE A 170 -17.09 -2.48 4.73
C ILE A 170 -16.38 -2.88 6.03
N PHE A 171 -15.05 -2.94 6.06
CA PHE A 171 -14.29 -3.30 7.25
C PHE A 171 -14.54 -2.34 8.44
N ARG A 172 -14.79 -1.06 8.15
CA ARG A 172 -15.12 -0.05 9.17
C ARG A 172 -16.57 -0.16 9.69
N THR A 173 -17.40 -0.99 9.07
CA THR A 173 -18.78 -1.20 9.48
C THR A 173 -18.83 -2.01 10.77
N PRO A 174 -19.58 -1.59 11.79
CA PRO A 174 -19.74 -2.38 13.01
C PRO A 174 -20.29 -3.77 12.73
N GLY A 175 -19.69 -4.79 13.32
CA GLY A 175 -20.09 -6.19 13.13
C GLY A 175 -19.24 -6.96 12.10
N ILE A 176 -18.24 -6.33 11.48
CA ILE A 176 -17.32 -6.99 10.55
C ILE A 176 -15.97 -7.21 11.25
N GLU A 177 -15.55 -8.50 11.32
CA GLU A 177 -14.26 -8.91 11.87
C GLU A 177 -13.13 -8.80 10.82
N ARG A 178 -13.43 -9.22 9.58
CA ARG A 178 -12.43 -9.36 8.52
C ARG A 178 -13.08 -9.25 7.15
N ILE A 179 -12.33 -8.66 6.22
CA ILE A 179 -12.68 -8.64 4.80
C ILE A 179 -11.48 -9.06 3.95
N GLN A 180 -11.69 -10.01 3.05
CA GLN A 180 -10.70 -10.45 2.09
C GLN A 180 -11.12 -10.05 0.69
N SER A 181 -10.20 -9.47 -0.04
CA SER A 181 -10.37 -9.02 -1.44
C SER A 181 -9.05 -9.16 -2.18
N ILE A 182 -9.02 -8.81 -3.44
CA ILE A 182 -7.80 -8.77 -4.23
C ILE A 182 -6.74 -7.83 -3.64
N THR A 183 -7.17 -6.74 -3.02
CA THR A 183 -6.29 -5.74 -2.38
C THR A 183 -5.95 -6.12 -0.94
N ARG A 184 -6.69 -7.07 -0.35
CA ARG A 184 -6.58 -7.53 1.03
C ARG A 184 -6.72 -9.05 1.14
N PRO A 185 -5.85 -9.84 0.51
CA PRO A 185 -6.02 -11.30 0.43
C PRO A 185 -5.98 -11.98 1.80
N LEU A 186 -5.24 -11.45 2.75
CA LEU A 186 -5.17 -11.93 4.12
C LEU A 186 -6.06 -11.15 5.10
N GLY A 187 -6.88 -10.21 4.61
CA GLY A 187 -7.74 -9.35 5.43
C GLY A 187 -7.06 -8.04 5.89
N SER A 188 -5.76 -7.90 5.66
CA SER A 188 -4.99 -6.68 5.75
C SER A 188 -4.58 -6.23 4.35
N PRO A 189 -4.30 -4.93 4.11
CA PRO A 189 -3.73 -4.47 2.86
C PRO A 189 -2.48 -5.26 2.49
N ILE A 190 -2.21 -5.40 1.20
CA ILE A 190 -0.93 -5.97 0.74
C ILE A 190 0.18 -5.04 1.22
N GLU A 191 1.21 -5.59 1.87
CA GLU A 191 2.35 -4.81 2.35
C GLU A 191 3.02 -4.06 1.19
N HIS A 192 3.56 -2.89 1.49
CA HIS A 192 4.30 -2.07 0.52
C HIS A 192 3.49 -1.49 -0.66
N THR A 193 2.17 -1.51 -0.59
CA THR A 193 1.28 -0.95 -1.63
C THR A 193 0.88 0.51 -1.38
N SER A 194 1.36 1.15 -0.32
CA SER A 194 1.05 2.56 -0.10
C SER A 194 1.86 3.46 -1.04
N ILE A 195 1.23 4.52 -1.57
CA ILE A 195 1.92 5.53 -2.39
C ILE A 195 3.18 6.07 -1.70
N PRO A 196 3.14 6.45 -0.40
CA PRO A 196 4.33 6.92 0.29
C PRO A 196 5.45 5.89 0.38
N PHE A 197 5.13 4.59 0.56
CA PHE A 197 6.13 3.53 0.54
C PHE A 197 6.78 3.41 -0.85
N GLN A 198 6.00 3.43 -1.92
CA GLN A 198 6.54 3.32 -3.27
C GLN A 198 7.42 4.52 -3.65
N ILE A 199 7.07 5.72 -3.18
CA ILE A 199 7.94 6.89 -3.29
C ILE A 199 9.24 6.68 -2.50
N SER A 200 9.18 6.09 -1.31
CA SER A 200 10.37 5.81 -0.50
C SER A 200 11.30 4.79 -1.15
N MET A 201 10.76 3.81 -1.87
CA MET A 201 11.57 2.84 -2.63
C MET A 201 12.38 3.49 -3.75
N GLN A 202 11.88 4.58 -4.36
CA GLN A 202 12.63 5.36 -5.34
C GLN A 202 13.80 6.15 -4.71
N ALA A 203 13.78 6.32 -3.39
CA ALA A 203 14.88 6.97 -2.68
C ALA A 203 16.13 6.08 -2.53
N ILE A 204 16.01 4.74 -2.65
CA ILE A 204 17.13 3.81 -2.50
C ILE A 204 18.24 4.05 -3.55
N PRO A 205 17.96 4.10 -4.86
CA PRO A 205 18.99 4.40 -5.87
C PRO A 205 19.60 5.80 -5.68
N ILE A 206 18.83 6.75 -5.18
CA ILE A 206 19.33 8.10 -4.86
C ILE A 206 20.34 8.02 -3.71
N GLN A 207 20.06 7.22 -2.69
CA GLN A 207 20.96 7.05 -1.55
C GLN A 207 22.30 6.40 -1.94
N GLU A 208 22.29 5.42 -2.83
CA GLU A 208 23.51 4.81 -3.39
C GLU A 208 24.33 5.85 -4.17
N ASN A 209 23.68 6.66 -4.99
CA ASN A 209 24.33 7.75 -5.72
C ASN A 209 24.87 8.86 -4.81
N LEU A 210 24.27 9.12 -3.66
CA LEU A 210 24.75 10.10 -2.70
C LEU A 210 26.16 9.79 -2.19
N GLN A 211 26.48 8.52 -1.96
CA GLN A 211 27.84 8.13 -1.54
C GLN A 211 28.86 8.43 -2.65
N PHE A 212 28.57 8.05 -3.88
CA PHE A 212 29.41 8.39 -5.04
C PHE A 212 29.61 9.90 -5.17
N MET A 213 28.55 10.70 -5.00
CA MET A 213 28.66 12.17 -5.07
C MET A 213 29.53 12.72 -3.93
N ARG A 214 29.44 12.19 -2.71
CA ARG A 214 30.30 12.58 -1.58
C ARG A 214 31.77 12.29 -1.87
N ASP A 215 32.07 11.14 -2.44
CA ASP A 215 33.43 10.77 -2.82
C ASP A 215 33.98 11.74 -3.90
N ARG A 216 33.18 12.09 -4.91
CA ARG A 216 33.57 13.09 -5.92
C ARG A 216 33.78 14.49 -5.35
N MET A 217 32.99 14.87 -4.35
CA MET A 217 33.21 16.14 -3.63
C MET A 217 34.54 16.13 -2.86
N ALA A 218 34.89 15.02 -2.22
CA ALA A 218 36.17 14.88 -1.55
C ALA A 218 37.35 15.00 -2.55
N ASP A 219 37.21 14.37 -3.72
CA ASP A 219 38.21 14.50 -4.81
C ASP A 219 38.31 15.95 -5.31
N MET A 220 37.18 16.65 -5.49
CA MET A 220 37.19 18.07 -5.88
C MET A 220 37.91 18.95 -4.85
N ARG A 221 37.66 18.70 -3.57
CA ARG A 221 38.33 19.40 -2.49
C ARG A 221 39.84 19.17 -2.51
N LYS A 222 40.23 17.89 -2.61
CA LYS A 222 41.64 17.52 -2.72
C LYS A 222 42.30 18.19 -3.94
N MET A 223 41.66 18.17 -5.10
CA MET A 223 42.19 18.80 -6.32
C MET A 223 42.33 20.33 -6.16
N SER A 224 41.42 20.97 -5.46
CA SER A 224 41.53 22.39 -5.11
C SER A 224 42.73 22.67 -4.18
N ASP A 225 42.96 21.81 -3.19
CA ASP A 225 44.08 21.95 -2.26
C ASP A 225 45.42 21.67 -2.98
N ASP A 226 45.48 20.68 -3.87
CA ASP A 226 46.64 20.38 -4.71
C ASP A 226 46.96 21.55 -5.66
N LEU A 227 45.93 22.17 -6.28
CA LEU A 227 46.11 23.41 -7.08
C LEU A 227 46.63 24.58 -6.25
N GLY A 228 46.14 24.73 -5.02
CA GLY A 228 46.64 25.73 -4.08
C GLY A 228 48.12 25.53 -3.77
N ALA A 229 48.54 24.29 -3.54
CA ALA A 229 49.96 23.95 -3.34
C ALA A 229 50.82 24.23 -4.59
N MET A 230 50.27 23.92 -5.78
CA MET A 230 50.93 24.22 -7.06
C MET A 230 51.09 25.73 -7.27
N VAL A 231 50.04 26.52 -7.01
CA VAL A 231 50.11 28.00 -7.07
C VAL A 231 51.20 28.53 -6.14
N GLY A 232 51.24 28.06 -4.88
CA GLY A 232 52.28 28.45 -3.94
C GLY A 232 53.71 28.08 -4.40
N SER A 233 53.87 26.95 -5.09
CA SER A 233 55.14 26.53 -5.67
C SER A 233 55.53 27.42 -6.88
N MET A 234 54.58 27.76 -7.73
CA MET A 234 54.79 28.69 -8.86
C MET A 234 55.13 30.09 -8.39
N GLU A 235 54.49 30.61 -7.34
CA GLU A 235 54.82 31.92 -6.77
C GLU A 235 56.23 31.93 -6.18
N ARG A 236 56.65 30.87 -5.50
CA ARG A 236 58.05 30.74 -5.04
C ARG A 236 59.04 30.69 -6.21
N MET A 237 58.72 29.92 -7.26
CA MET A 237 59.58 29.83 -8.47
C MET A 237 59.66 31.16 -9.18
N TYR A 238 58.54 31.90 -9.29
CA TYR A 238 58.52 33.27 -9.82
C TYR A 238 59.42 34.20 -9.02
N GLY A 239 59.38 34.15 -7.70
CA GLY A 239 60.23 34.93 -6.82
C GLY A 239 61.75 34.60 -6.98
N LEU A 240 62.08 33.29 -7.09
CA LEU A 240 63.46 32.83 -7.30
C LEU A 240 63.98 33.25 -8.68
N LEU A 241 63.15 33.13 -9.73
CA LEU A 241 63.51 33.61 -11.08
C LEU A 241 63.69 35.11 -11.11
N GLY A 242 62.88 35.88 -10.36
CA GLY A 242 63.11 37.34 -10.22
C GLY A 242 64.45 37.69 -9.55
N GLN A 243 64.86 36.96 -8.53
CA GLN A 243 66.13 37.05 -7.89
C GLN A 243 67.29 36.67 -8.85
N LEU A 244 67.12 35.58 -9.59
CA LEU A 244 68.04 35.12 -10.60
C LEU A 244 68.22 36.18 -11.69
N SER A 245 67.14 36.74 -12.24
CA SER A 245 67.17 37.82 -13.24
C SER A 245 67.91 39.02 -12.74
N SER A 246 67.61 39.50 -11.55
CA SER A 246 68.29 40.64 -10.96
C SER A 246 69.81 40.41 -10.71
N THR A 247 70.13 39.16 -10.35
CA THR A 247 71.52 38.76 -10.12
C THR A 247 72.28 38.63 -11.40
N THR A 248 71.68 38.03 -12.45
CA THR A 248 72.25 37.96 -13.81
C THR A 248 72.49 39.35 -14.41
N HIS A 249 71.51 40.23 -14.27
CA HIS A 249 71.65 41.61 -14.75
C HIS A 249 72.83 42.34 -14.09
N ARG A 250 72.99 42.18 -12.76
CA ARG A 250 74.22 42.74 -12.09
C ARG A 250 75.47 42.07 -12.56
N MET A 251 75.47 40.73 -12.75
CA MET A 251 76.62 40.02 -13.26
C MET A 251 77.03 40.52 -14.67
N VAL A 252 76.07 40.81 -15.55
CA VAL A 252 76.27 41.40 -16.86
C VAL A 252 76.93 42.79 -16.72
N GLY A 253 76.48 43.60 -15.75
CA GLY A 253 77.10 44.87 -15.40
C GLY A 253 78.55 44.71 -14.97
N ASP A 254 78.80 43.85 -13.99
CA ASP A 254 80.14 43.58 -13.48
C ASP A 254 81.10 43.04 -14.56
N MET A 255 80.58 42.22 -15.48
CA MET A 255 81.32 41.69 -16.61
C MET A 255 81.65 42.79 -17.67
N ASN A 256 80.76 43.75 -17.90
CA ASN A 256 81.01 44.87 -18.77
C ASN A 256 82.15 45.78 -18.20
N ASP A 257 82.09 45.98 -16.86
CA ASP A 257 83.15 46.75 -16.18
C ASP A 257 84.49 46.02 -16.24
N MET A 258 84.48 44.69 -16.08
CA MET A 258 85.69 43.86 -16.22
C MET A 258 86.21 43.89 -17.67
N LYS A 259 85.28 43.80 -18.65
CA LYS A 259 85.63 43.94 -20.06
C LYS A 259 86.35 45.32 -20.34
N ALA A 260 85.76 46.40 -19.82
CA ALA A 260 86.37 47.74 -20.00
C ALA A 260 87.78 47.77 -19.39
N THR A 261 87.96 47.20 -18.21
CA THR A 261 89.30 47.11 -17.57
C THR A 261 90.26 46.23 -18.38
N LEU A 262 89.75 45.11 -18.94
CA LEU A 262 90.56 44.25 -19.84
C LEU A 262 90.93 44.94 -21.16
N ASP A 263 90.02 45.69 -21.76
CA ASP A 263 90.28 46.45 -23.00
C ASP A 263 91.35 47.55 -22.75
N GLU A 264 91.25 48.27 -21.61
CA GLU A 264 92.28 49.22 -21.19
C GLU A 264 93.65 48.55 -20.96
N MET A 265 93.63 47.39 -20.24
CA MET A 265 94.87 46.63 -20.02
C MET A 265 95.47 46.13 -21.36
N ARG A 266 94.63 45.68 -22.28
CA ARG A 266 95.02 45.21 -23.61
C ARG A 266 95.64 46.34 -24.44
N ASP A 267 95.06 47.54 -24.40
CA ASP A 267 95.63 48.69 -25.10
C ASP A 267 97.03 48.99 -24.56
N HIS A 268 97.25 49.07 -23.25
CA HIS A 268 98.59 49.26 -22.66
C HIS A 268 99.51 48.11 -22.98
N LEU A 269 99.06 46.86 -23.02
CA LEU A 269 99.88 45.71 -23.39
C LEU A 269 100.21 45.70 -24.90
N ALA A 270 99.32 46.17 -25.75
CA ALA A 270 99.61 46.36 -27.20
C ALA A 270 100.70 47.42 -27.46
N ASP A 271 100.62 48.57 -26.76
CA ASP A 271 101.67 49.59 -26.80
C ASP A 271 103.01 48.99 -26.35
N PHE A 272 103.03 48.17 -25.33
CA PHE A 272 104.25 47.50 -24.89
C PHE A 272 104.72 46.43 -25.90
N ASP A 273 103.83 45.62 -26.50
CA ASP A 273 104.14 44.62 -27.53
C ASP A 273 104.74 45.30 -28.80
N ASP A 274 104.12 46.43 -29.22
CA ASP A 274 104.68 47.22 -30.35
C ASP A 274 106.07 47.77 -30.08
N PHE A 275 106.28 48.30 -28.88
CA PHE A 275 107.61 48.70 -28.45
C PHE A 275 108.58 47.55 -28.39
N ALA A 276 108.22 46.45 -27.86
CA ALA A 276 109.07 45.24 -27.63
C ALA A 276 109.12 44.30 -28.85
N ARG A 277 108.39 44.55 -29.94
CA ARG A 277 108.27 43.70 -31.15
C ARG A 277 109.61 43.25 -31.72
N PRO A 278 110.60 44.11 -31.87
CA PRO A 278 111.92 43.72 -32.38
C PRO A 278 112.61 42.71 -31.46
N LEU A 279 112.41 42.86 -30.13
CA LEU A 279 112.94 41.97 -29.11
C LEU A 279 112.24 40.62 -29.10
N ARG A 280 110.93 40.67 -29.28
CA ARG A 280 110.06 39.45 -29.37
C ARG A 280 110.45 38.58 -30.54
N GLY A 281 110.69 39.18 -31.74
CA GLY A 281 111.17 38.50 -32.92
C GLY A 281 112.52 37.82 -32.74
N TYR A 282 113.47 38.55 -32.13
CA TYR A 282 114.82 38.03 -31.84
C TYR A 282 114.74 36.83 -30.82
N LEU A 283 114.06 36.97 -29.70
CA LEU A 283 114.00 35.98 -28.64
C LEU A 283 113.20 34.77 -29.09
N TYR A 284 112.28 34.89 -30.04
CA TYR A 284 111.46 33.75 -30.54
C TYR A 284 112.35 32.77 -31.33
N TRP A 285 113.35 33.23 -32.06
CA TRP A 285 114.22 32.41 -32.91
C TRP A 285 115.51 31.94 -32.18
N GLU A 286 115.79 32.42 -30.94
CA GLU A 286 116.95 32.01 -30.17
C GLU A 286 116.80 30.59 -29.61
N GLN A 287 117.60 29.67 -30.12
CA GLN A 287 117.55 28.21 -29.76
C GLN A 287 117.95 27.96 -28.32
N HIS A 288 118.74 28.81 -27.67
CA HIS A 288 119.22 28.62 -26.31
C HIS A 288 118.45 29.45 -25.25
N CYS A 289 117.35 30.10 -25.67
CA CYS A 289 116.56 31.02 -24.82
C CYS A 289 116.15 30.39 -23.49
N PHE A 290 115.81 29.14 -23.50
CA PHE A 290 115.43 28.39 -22.29
C PHE A 290 116.54 28.33 -21.22
N ASN A 291 117.82 28.38 -21.60
CA ASN A 291 118.93 28.31 -20.68
C ASN A 291 119.39 29.72 -20.21
N ILE A 292 118.78 30.79 -20.74
CA ILE A 292 119.11 32.19 -20.38
C ILE A 292 117.95 32.77 -19.58
N PRO A 293 118.07 32.98 -18.25
CA PRO A 293 116.97 33.41 -17.41
C PRO A 293 116.26 34.70 -17.91
N VAL A 294 116.96 35.66 -18.42
CA VAL A 294 116.35 36.91 -18.96
C VAL A 294 115.59 36.64 -20.26
N CYS A 295 116.08 35.75 -21.13
CA CYS A 295 115.36 35.36 -22.35
C CYS A 295 114.05 34.58 -22.05
N TRP A 296 114.08 33.61 -21.13
CA TRP A 296 112.95 32.88 -20.72
C TRP A 296 111.89 33.80 -20.04
N ALA A 297 112.33 34.70 -19.13
CA ALA A 297 111.42 35.63 -18.45
C ALA A 297 110.74 36.56 -19.47
N ALA A 298 111.46 37.11 -20.42
CA ALA A 298 110.90 37.97 -21.49
C ALA A 298 109.91 37.21 -22.37
N ARG A 299 110.20 35.93 -22.73
CA ARG A 299 109.31 35.11 -23.52
C ARG A 299 108.00 34.74 -22.73
N SER A 300 108.14 34.47 -21.43
CA SER A 300 106.96 34.22 -20.56
C SER A 300 106.03 35.45 -20.42
N VAL A 301 106.66 36.66 -20.47
CA VAL A 301 105.88 37.93 -20.50
C VAL A 301 105.07 38.01 -21.81
N PHE A 302 105.68 37.71 -22.96
CA PHE A 302 104.93 37.74 -24.24
C PHE A 302 103.85 36.67 -24.31
N GLU A 303 104.14 35.44 -23.82
CA GLU A 303 103.11 34.40 -23.72
C GLU A 303 101.95 34.79 -22.77
N ALA A 304 102.23 35.56 -21.69
CA ALA A 304 101.22 36.12 -20.83
C ALA A 304 100.41 37.19 -21.54
N ILE A 305 101.00 38.03 -22.41
CA ILE A 305 100.28 39.02 -23.24
C ILE A 305 99.32 38.28 -24.18
N ASP A 306 99.80 37.26 -24.93
CA ASP A 306 98.93 36.39 -25.77
C ASP A 306 97.81 35.69 -24.99
N GLY A 307 98.08 35.37 -23.72
CA GLY A 307 97.09 34.83 -22.80
C GLY A 307 96.00 35.84 -22.47
N VAL A 308 96.33 37.10 -22.32
CA VAL A 308 95.35 38.17 -22.07
C VAL A 308 94.45 38.41 -23.30
N ASP A 309 94.95 38.30 -24.51
CA ASP A 309 94.10 38.37 -25.72
C ASP A 309 93.10 37.24 -25.77
N LYS A 310 93.57 36.02 -25.55
CA LYS A 310 92.65 34.87 -25.48
C LYS A 310 91.57 34.97 -24.33
N PHE A 311 92.08 35.52 -23.20
CA PHE A 311 91.14 35.76 -22.06
C PHE A 311 90.08 36.82 -22.44
N SER A 312 90.45 37.90 -23.14
CA SER A 312 89.54 38.91 -23.65
C SER A 312 88.50 38.32 -24.65
N GLU A 313 88.97 37.48 -25.62
CA GLU A 313 88.06 36.79 -26.56
C GLU A 313 87.03 35.86 -25.82
N ASN A 314 87.55 35.07 -24.87
CA ASN A 314 86.67 34.22 -24.07
C ASN A 314 85.70 35.03 -23.22
N MET A 315 86.15 36.18 -22.68
CA MET A 315 85.32 37.10 -21.91
C MET A 315 84.21 37.70 -22.78
N GLN A 316 84.51 38.10 -24.03
CA GLN A 316 83.53 38.60 -24.98
C GLN A 316 82.43 37.52 -25.27
N THR A 317 82.88 36.27 -25.47
CA THR A 317 81.93 35.15 -25.70
C THR A 317 81.06 34.96 -24.49
N LEU A 318 81.63 34.89 -23.28
CA LEU A 318 80.91 34.75 -22.04
C LEU A 318 79.90 35.91 -21.81
N LEU A 319 80.31 37.12 -22.08
CA LEU A 319 79.47 38.32 -21.99
C LEU A 319 78.34 38.27 -22.96
N LYS A 320 78.54 37.78 -24.20
CA LYS A 320 77.47 37.55 -25.17
C LYS A 320 76.43 36.50 -24.66
N ASP A 321 76.91 35.39 -24.09
CA ASP A 321 76.05 34.35 -23.57
C ASP A 321 75.30 34.84 -22.34
N MET A 322 75.94 35.60 -21.45
CA MET A 322 75.26 36.19 -20.28
C MET A 322 74.21 37.23 -20.67
N ASN A 323 74.45 38.04 -21.69
CA ASN A 323 73.49 38.99 -22.24
C ASN A 323 72.29 38.24 -22.82
N ASN A 324 72.49 37.08 -23.47
CA ASN A 324 71.40 36.26 -23.96
C ASN A 324 70.54 35.72 -22.80
N VAL A 325 71.20 35.26 -21.72
CA VAL A 325 70.48 34.79 -20.50
C VAL A 325 69.73 35.94 -19.85
N ASP A 326 70.36 37.15 -19.74
CA ASP A 326 69.71 38.34 -19.17
C ASP A 326 68.48 38.80 -19.99
N ALA A 327 68.52 38.63 -21.31
CA ALA A 327 67.40 38.93 -22.20
C ALA A 327 66.27 37.88 -22.15
N LEU A 328 66.58 36.58 -21.87
CA LEU A 328 65.61 35.47 -21.81
C LEU A 328 64.89 35.39 -20.46
N LEU A 329 65.61 35.70 -19.35
CA LEU A 329 65.02 35.59 -18.00
C LEU A 329 63.79 36.50 -17.78
N PRO A 330 63.71 37.75 -18.21
CA PRO A 330 62.49 38.56 -18.12
C PRO A 330 61.34 38.01 -18.94
N GLN A 331 61.64 37.43 -20.13
CA GLN A 331 60.59 36.76 -20.95
C GLN A 331 59.99 35.55 -20.22
N LEU A 332 60.86 34.71 -19.68
CA LEU A 332 60.41 33.58 -18.87
C LEU A 332 59.62 34.03 -17.63
N LEU A 333 60.10 35.12 -16.98
CA LEU A 333 59.43 35.70 -15.82
C LEU A 333 58.04 36.23 -16.17
N ALA A 334 57.81 36.77 -17.35
CA ALA A 334 56.53 37.31 -17.79
C ALA A 334 55.49 36.27 -18.05
N GLU A 335 55.85 34.99 -18.31
CA GLU A 335 54.91 33.87 -18.51
C GLU A 335 54.29 33.36 -17.20
N PHE A 336 54.92 33.60 -16.04
CA PHE A 336 54.41 33.08 -14.77
C PHE A 336 53.11 33.73 -14.27
N PRO A 337 52.96 35.07 -14.29
CA PRO A 337 51.74 35.71 -13.77
C PRO A 337 50.45 35.21 -14.42
N PRO A 338 50.35 35.07 -15.78
CA PRO A 338 49.14 34.53 -16.39
C PRO A 338 48.88 33.07 -16.01
N ILE A 339 49.91 32.22 -15.90
CA ILE A 339 49.76 30.82 -15.49
C ILE A 339 49.27 30.75 -14.05
N ILE A 340 49.84 31.54 -13.14
CA ILE A 340 49.38 31.63 -11.74
C ILE A 340 47.94 32.12 -11.66
N ALA A 341 47.56 33.12 -12.46
CA ALA A 341 46.18 33.62 -12.50
C ALA A 341 45.19 32.56 -12.97
N VAL A 342 45.51 31.79 -14.01
CA VAL A 342 44.69 30.67 -14.50
C VAL A 342 44.57 29.59 -13.43
N ALA A 343 45.68 29.21 -12.78
CA ALA A 343 45.63 28.20 -11.71
C ALA A 343 44.77 28.66 -10.51
N LYS A 344 44.88 29.93 -10.11
CA LYS A 344 43.99 30.50 -9.06
C LYS A 344 42.52 30.53 -9.47
N SER A 345 42.23 30.89 -10.71
CA SER A 345 40.88 30.89 -11.26
C SER A 345 40.29 29.46 -11.26
N MET A 346 41.08 28.47 -11.65
CA MET A 346 40.71 27.05 -11.66
C MET A 346 40.44 26.53 -10.23
N GLN A 347 41.30 26.92 -9.27
CA GLN A 347 41.06 26.62 -7.84
C GLN A 347 39.75 27.23 -7.35
N GLY A 348 39.46 28.49 -7.66
CA GLY A 348 38.20 29.16 -7.29
C GLY A 348 36.99 28.50 -7.92
N THR A 349 37.06 28.07 -9.18
CA THR A 349 36.02 27.35 -9.86
C THR A 349 35.73 26.01 -9.19
N LEU A 350 36.75 25.24 -8.80
CA LEU A 350 36.60 23.97 -8.08
C LEU A 350 35.98 24.17 -6.71
N LEU A 351 36.34 25.21 -5.96
CA LEU A 351 35.69 25.52 -4.69
C LEU A 351 34.22 25.89 -4.86
N THR A 352 33.89 26.64 -5.89
CA THR A 352 32.48 26.99 -6.21
C THR A 352 31.69 25.76 -6.59
N LEU A 353 32.22 24.87 -7.44
CA LEU A 353 31.62 23.60 -7.79
C LEU A 353 31.43 22.72 -6.55
N HIS A 354 32.45 22.56 -5.71
CA HIS A 354 32.35 21.82 -4.47
C HIS A 354 31.22 22.33 -3.57
N SER A 355 31.10 23.65 -3.38
CA SER A 355 30.05 24.27 -2.60
C SER A 355 28.66 23.99 -3.17
N SER A 356 28.51 24.13 -4.51
CA SER A 356 27.23 23.85 -5.20
C SER A 356 26.81 22.38 -5.08
N PHE A 357 27.74 21.46 -5.29
CA PHE A 357 27.50 20.03 -5.11
C PHE A 357 27.19 19.67 -3.65
N SER A 358 27.85 20.31 -2.68
CA SER A 358 27.55 20.11 -1.25
C SER A 358 26.12 20.49 -0.92
N GLY A 359 25.62 21.60 -1.46
CA GLY A 359 24.23 22.01 -1.35
C GLY A 359 23.26 20.96 -1.93
N LEU A 360 23.54 20.49 -3.16
CA LEU A 360 22.76 19.46 -3.83
C LEU A 360 22.73 18.15 -3.03
N VAL A 361 23.87 17.64 -2.59
CA VAL A 361 23.97 16.41 -1.78
C VAL A 361 23.18 16.54 -0.48
N THR A 362 23.27 17.68 0.19
CA THR A 362 22.51 17.93 1.41
C THR A 362 21.01 17.95 1.14
N GLN A 363 20.57 18.58 0.06
CA GLN A 363 19.15 18.61 -0.32
C GLN A 363 18.62 17.22 -0.69
N MET A 364 19.38 16.46 -1.49
CA MET A 364 19.03 15.09 -1.86
C MET A 364 18.99 14.17 -0.63
N SER A 365 19.93 14.28 0.30
CA SER A 365 19.91 13.52 1.56
C SER A 365 18.63 13.81 2.35
N ARG A 366 18.28 15.08 2.52
CA ARG A 366 17.03 15.47 3.21
C ARG A 366 15.79 14.94 2.50
N MET A 367 15.73 14.97 1.17
CA MET A 367 14.63 14.41 0.40
C MET A 367 14.51 12.89 0.62
N THR A 368 15.64 12.17 0.57
CA THR A 368 15.69 10.72 0.82
C THR A 368 15.25 10.37 2.24
N ASP A 369 15.76 11.09 3.24
CA ASP A 369 15.40 10.89 4.63
C ASP A 369 13.89 11.15 4.87
N THR A 370 13.36 12.22 4.27
CA THR A 370 11.93 12.56 4.36
C THR A 370 11.06 11.51 3.65
N ALA A 371 11.45 11.07 2.43
CA ALA A 371 10.73 10.04 1.69
C ALA A 371 10.74 8.70 2.44
N SER A 372 11.87 8.31 3.00
CA SER A 372 12.00 7.10 3.82
C SER A 372 11.14 7.16 5.09
N ALA A 373 11.18 8.28 5.82
CA ALA A 373 10.35 8.49 7.00
C ALA A 373 8.84 8.47 6.66
N MET A 374 8.44 9.11 5.57
CA MET A 374 7.06 9.02 5.05
C MET A 374 6.68 7.59 4.70
N GLY A 375 7.53 6.87 3.96
CA GLY A 375 7.27 5.49 3.60
C GLY A 375 7.03 4.62 4.83
N GLN A 376 7.89 4.70 5.83
CA GLN A 376 7.76 3.96 7.07
C GLN A 376 6.51 4.37 7.89
N ALA A 377 6.21 5.66 7.97
CA ALA A 377 5.06 6.16 8.73
C ALA A 377 3.72 5.70 8.12
N PHE A 378 3.64 5.60 6.80
CA PHE A 378 2.43 5.23 6.07
C PHE A 378 2.38 3.76 5.61
N ASP A 379 3.41 2.97 5.85
CA ASP A 379 3.42 1.52 5.58
C ASP A 379 2.82 0.69 6.72
N SER A 380 2.23 1.32 7.72
CA SER A 380 1.56 0.63 8.81
C SER A 380 0.13 0.26 8.42
N SER A 381 -0.37 -0.86 8.95
CA SER A 381 -1.76 -1.33 8.77
C SER A 381 -2.83 -0.31 9.21
N LYS A 382 -2.45 0.75 9.92
CA LYS A 382 -3.32 1.85 10.34
C LYS A 382 -3.42 2.98 9.31
N ALA A 383 -2.46 3.10 8.40
CA ALA A 383 -2.39 4.15 7.38
C ALA A 383 -2.90 3.62 6.02
N ASP A 384 -4.14 3.22 6.00
CA ASP A 384 -4.81 2.47 4.95
C ASP A 384 -5.33 3.35 3.79
N ASP A 385 -5.09 4.66 3.84
CA ASP A 385 -5.75 5.63 2.96
C ASP A 385 -5.04 5.88 1.63
N TYR A 386 -3.87 5.26 1.41
CA TYR A 386 -2.98 5.56 0.29
C TYR A 386 -2.60 4.33 -0.54
N PHE A 387 -3.54 3.37 -0.63
CA PHE A 387 -3.33 2.18 -1.45
C PHE A 387 -3.12 2.55 -2.92
N TYR A 388 -2.11 1.96 -3.53
CA TYR A 388 -1.86 2.05 -4.97
C TYR A 388 -1.16 0.79 -5.47
N LEU A 389 -1.63 0.27 -6.57
CA LEU A 389 -1.02 -0.86 -7.27
C LEU A 389 -0.53 -0.38 -8.65
N PRO A 390 0.79 -0.40 -8.91
CA PRO A 390 1.32 0.02 -10.20
C PRO A 390 0.92 -0.95 -11.32
N PRO A 391 0.83 -0.49 -12.57
CA PRO A 391 0.44 -1.33 -13.71
C PRO A 391 1.30 -2.59 -13.87
N GLU A 392 2.59 -2.51 -13.56
CA GLU A 392 3.54 -3.61 -13.67
C GLU A 392 3.22 -4.78 -12.71
N ALA A 393 2.48 -4.51 -11.64
CA ALA A 393 2.04 -5.55 -10.71
C ALA A 393 1.09 -6.57 -11.37
N PHE A 394 0.33 -6.14 -12.39
CA PHE A 394 -0.58 -7.03 -13.12
C PHE A 394 0.14 -8.07 -13.97
N ASP A 395 1.41 -7.83 -14.31
CA ASP A 395 2.27 -8.77 -15.06
C ASP A 395 2.94 -9.80 -14.15
N ASN A 396 2.91 -9.60 -12.82
CA ASN A 396 3.50 -10.52 -11.86
C ASN A 396 2.71 -11.83 -11.77
N PRO A 397 3.34 -13.03 -12.00
CA PRO A 397 2.66 -14.32 -11.98
C PRO A 397 2.01 -14.68 -10.64
N ASP A 398 2.57 -14.24 -9.53
CA ASP A 398 2.03 -14.50 -8.19
C ASP A 398 0.78 -13.67 -7.95
N PHE A 399 0.80 -12.40 -8.35
CA PHE A 399 -0.35 -11.54 -8.31
C PHE A 399 -1.48 -12.04 -9.22
N GLN A 400 -1.17 -12.49 -10.43
CA GLN A 400 -2.14 -13.10 -11.36
C GLN A 400 -2.79 -14.36 -10.79
N ARG A 401 -2.08 -15.15 -9.98
CA ARG A 401 -2.68 -16.29 -9.26
C ARG A 401 -3.69 -15.82 -8.20
N GLY A 402 -3.36 -14.74 -7.49
CA GLY A 402 -4.28 -14.10 -6.54
C GLY A 402 -5.51 -13.49 -7.23
N LEU A 403 -5.32 -12.86 -8.40
CA LEU A 403 -6.42 -12.31 -9.22
C LEU A 403 -7.51 -13.36 -9.47
N LYS A 404 -7.13 -14.59 -9.84
CA LYS A 404 -8.08 -15.68 -10.12
C LYS A 404 -8.96 -16.06 -8.93
N LEU A 405 -8.55 -15.76 -7.72
CA LEU A 405 -9.36 -16.03 -6.51
C LEU A 405 -10.42 -14.96 -6.26
N PHE A 406 -10.16 -13.73 -6.68
CA PHE A 406 -10.98 -12.58 -6.31
C PHE A 406 -11.61 -11.87 -7.51
N LEU A 407 -11.13 -12.12 -8.72
CA LEU A 407 -11.71 -11.59 -9.97
C LEU A 407 -12.16 -12.73 -10.87
N SER A 408 -13.24 -12.46 -11.64
CA SER A 408 -13.70 -13.34 -12.69
C SER A 408 -12.67 -13.43 -13.85
N PRO A 409 -12.70 -14.48 -14.66
CA PRO A 409 -11.77 -14.63 -15.78
C PRO A 409 -11.80 -13.48 -16.79
N ASP A 410 -12.95 -12.84 -16.97
CA ASP A 410 -13.16 -11.68 -17.83
C ASP A 410 -12.82 -10.34 -17.14
N GLY A 411 -12.45 -10.36 -15.85
CA GLY A 411 -12.12 -9.18 -15.06
C GLY A 411 -13.32 -8.30 -14.68
N LYS A 412 -14.55 -8.67 -15.05
CA LYS A 412 -15.73 -7.81 -14.86
C LYS A 412 -16.43 -7.98 -13.51
N ALA A 413 -16.10 -9.02 -12.76
CA ALA A 413 -16.67 -9.24 -11.44
C ALA A 413 -15.58 -9.42 -10.38
N ALA A 414 -15.68 -8.66 -9.28
CA ALA A 414 -14.81 -8.76 -8.12
C ALA A 414 -15.56 -9.39 -6.95
N ARG A 415 -14.88 -10.28 -6.21
CA ARG A 415 -15.40 -10.98 -5.05
C ARG A 415 -14.72 -10.50 -3.78
N PHE A 416 -15.55 -10.23 -2.76
CA PHE A 416 -15.12 -9.95 -1.40
C PHE A 416 -15.64 -11.06 -0.49
N ILE A 417 -14.81 -11.56 0.41
CA ILE A 417 -15.17 -12.56 1.42
C ILE A 417 -15.20 -11.83 2.75
N ILE A 418 -16.38 -11.77 3.37
CA ILE A 418 -16.65 -10.95 4.54
C ILE A 418 -16.92 -11.87 5.72
N THR A 419 -16.16 -11.68 6.79
CA THR A 419 -16.31 -12.44 8.05
C THR A 419 -16.87 -11.50 9.10
N HIS A 420 -18.00 -11.89 9.70
CA HIS A 420 -18.64 -11.13 10.77
C HIS A 420 -17.95 -11.37 12.12
N ASP A 421 -18.11 -10.47 13.08
CA ASP A 421 -17.63 -10.61 14.46
C ASP A 421 -18.54 -11.54 15.30
N ALA A 422 -19.78 -11.78 14.85
CA ALA A 422 -20.78 -12.63 15.48
C ALA A 422 -21.17 -13.77 14.55
N ASP A 423 -21.77 -14.85 15.14
CA ASP A 423 -22.33 -15.94 14.35
C ASP A 423 -23.36 -15.36 13.35
N PRO A 424 -23.20 -15.62 12.04
CA PRO A 424 -24.06 -15.11 10.96
C PRO A 424 -25.55 -15.51 11.15
N ALA A 425 -25.82 -16.61 11.85
CA ALA A 425 -27.16 -17.07 12.10
C ALA A 425 -27.87 -16.35 13.26
N THR A 426 -27.16 -15.48 13.98
CA THR A 426 -27.72 -14.72 15.09
C THR A 426 -28.33 -13.39 14.62
N PRO A 427 -29.28 -12.81 15.41
CA PRO A 427 -29.81 -11.48 15.09
C PRO A 427 -28.75 -10.39 14.92
N LYS A 428 -27.61 -10.51 15.63
CA LYS A 428 -26.47 -9.56 15.51
C LYS A 428 -25.77 -9.73 14.17
N GLY A 429 -25.47 -10.95 13.73
CA GLY A 429 -24.88 -11.22 12.43
C GLY A 429 -25.79 -10.78 11.28
N ILE A 430 -27.09 -11.10 11.34
CA ILE A 430 -28.09 -10.71 10.35
C ILE A 430 -28.21 -9.17 10.24
N ALA A 431 -28.11 -8.46 11.37
CA ALA A 431 -28.23 -7.01 11.40
C ALA A 431 -27.07 -6.28 10.69
N ALA A 432 -25.93 -6.93 10.51
CA ALA A 432 -24.74 -6.36 9.82
C ALA A 432 -24.92 -6.30 8.28
N VAL A 433 -25.82 -7.12 7.70
CA VAL A 433 -26.01 -7.25 6.24
C VAL A 433 -26.36 -5.92 5.55
N LYS A 434 -27.32 -5.17 6.08
CA LYS A 434 -27.73 -3.89 5.47
C LYS A 434 -26.67 -2.80 5.57
N PRO A 435 -26.04 -2.54 6.75
CA PRO A 435 -24.91 -1.62 6.87
C PRO A 435 -23.74 -1.96 5.93
N GLU A 436 -23.41 -3.24 5.80
CA GLU A 436 -22.37 -3.74 4.91
C GLU A 436 -22.63 -3.39 3.43
N LEU A 437 -23.84 -3.70 2.94
CA LEU A 437 -24.23 -3.38 1.57
C LEU A 437 -24.28 -1.86 1.33
N ASN A 438 -24.76 -1.10 2.30
CA ASN A 438 -24.77 0.36 2.22
C ASN A 438 -23.33 0.94 2.18
N ALA A 439 -22.42 0.40 2.99
CA ALA A 439 -21.01 0.81 2.98
C ALA A 439 -20.35 0.54 1.63
N ALA A 440 -20.67 -0.57 0.97
CA ALA A 440 -20.22 -0.88 -0.39
C ALA A 440 -20.74 0.14 -1.41
N HIS A 441 -22.03 0.46 -1.39
CA HIS A 441 -22.63 1.45 -2.28
C HIS A 441 -22.08 2.87 -2.06
N GLU A 442 -21.84 3.26 -0.81
CA GLU A 442 -21.23 4.57 -0.50
C GLU A 442 -19.80 4.67 -1.02
N ALA A 443 -19.06 3.57 -0.97
CA ALA A 443 -17.66 3.55 -1.43
C ALA A 443 -17.49 3.88 -2.90
N VAL A 444 -18.46 3.56 -3.76
CA VAL A 444 -18.35 3.73 -5.21
C VAL A 444 -18.94 5.04 -5.72
N LYS A 445 -19.61 5.82 -4.87
CA LYS A 445 -20.20 7.11 -5.28
C LYS A 445 -19.14 8.05 -5.87
N GLY A 446 -19.42 8.58 -7.04
CA GLY A 446 -18.52 9.50 -7.75
C GLY A 446 -17.27 8.83 -8.35
N THR A 447 -17.27 7.51 -8.50
CA THR A 447 -16.18 6.74 -9.09
C THR A 447 -16.61 6.08 -10.41
N PRO A 448 -15.68 5.56 -11.23
CA PRO A 448 -16.01 4.75 -12.41
C PRO A 448 -16.91 3.54 -12.12
N LEU A 449 -16.86 2.98 -10.90
CA LEU A 449 -17.70 1.87 -10.46
C LEU A 449 -19.04 2.31 -9.85
N ALA A 450 -19.45 3.57 -10.01
CA ALA A 450 -20.74 4.07 -9.47
C ALA A 450 -21.97 3.31 -9.99
N ASN A 451 -21.89 2.79 -11.21
CA ASN A 451 -22.96 2.00 -11.86
C ASN A 451 -22.77 0.49 -11.69
N ALA A 452 -21.77 0.02 -10.94
CA ALA A 452 -21.56 -1.39 -10.69
C ALA A 452 -22.74 -2.00 -9.92
N LYS A 453 -23.04 -3.26 -10.22
CA LYS A 453 -24.08 -4.02 -9.53
C LYS A 453 -23.47 -4.76 -8.36
N PHE A 454 -24.17 -4.73 -7.24
CA PHE A 454 -23.77 -5.40 -6.00
C PHE A 454 -24.68 -6.57 -5.71
N TYR A 455 -24.09 -7.75 -5.51
CA TYR A 455 -24.79 -8.97 -5.15
C TYR A 455 -24.17 -9.52 -3.87
N LEU A 456 -24.97 -9.61 -2.83
CA LEU A 456 -24.54 -10.16 -1.54
C LEU A 456 -25.18 -11.53 -1.35
N THR A 457 -24.37 -12.53 -1.03
CA THR A 457 -24.81 -13.88 -0.68
C THR A 457 -23.97 -14.39 0.50
N GLY A 458 -24.46 -15.43 1.13
CA GLY A 458 -23.81 -16.02 2.31
C GLY A 458 -24.82 -16.27 3.41
N THR A 459 -24.33 -16.75 4.54
CA THR A 459 -25.21 -17.21 5.60
C THR A 459 -26.05 -16.09 6.22
N ALA A 460 -25.42 -14.95 6.55
CA ALA A 460 -26.16 -13.84 7.15
C ALA A 460 -27.11 -13.18 6.14
N ALA A 461 -26.68 -13.03 4.87
CA ALA A 461 -27.50 -12.49 3.80
C ALA A 461 -28.75 -13.34 3.56
N VAL A 462 -28.59 -14.67 3.45
CA VAL A 462 -29.71 -15.60 3.28
C VAL A 462 -30.68 -15.54 4.47
N TYR A 463 -30.17 -15.51 5.69
CA TYR A 463 -31.01 -15.39 6.87
C TYR A 463 -31.70 -14.03 6.99
N ASN A 464 -31.07 -12.93 6.53
CA ASN A 464 -31.73 -11.64 6.44
C ASN A 464 -32.95 -11.70 5.48
N ASP A 465 -32.78 -12.35 4.33
CA ASP A 465 -33.86 -12.48 3.35
C ASP A 465 -34.99 -13.38 3.86
N ILE A 466 -34.66 -14.51 4.51
CA ILE A 466 -35.64 -15.39 5.18
C ILE A 466 -36.36 -14.59 6.27
N GLN A 467 -35.67 -13.83 7.11
CA GLN A 467 -36.29 -13.02 8.17
C GLN A 467 -37.23 -11.96 7.59
N THR A 468 -36.82 -11.30 6.53
CA THR A 468 -37.64 -10.25 5.88
C THR A 468 -38.86 -10.88 5.20
N GLY A 469 -38.66 -11.97 4.47
CA GLY A 469 -39.76 -12.76 3.87
C GLY A 469 -40.71 -13.32 4.90
N SER A 470 -40.19 -13.89 5.98
CA SER A 470 -41.00 -14.48 7.07
C SER A 470 -41.89 -13.44 7.78
N LYS A 471 -41.38 -12.22 8.04
CA LYS A 471 -42.20 -11.14 8.61
C LYS A 471 -43.37 -10.76 7.71
N TYR A 472 -43.10 -10.66 6.41
CA TYR A 472 -44.12 -10.34 5.41
C TYR A 472 -45.17 -11.47 5.31
N ASP A 473 -44.70 -12.71 5.22
CA ASP A 473 -45.56 -13.90 5.12
C ASP A 473 -46.44 -14.06 6.36
N LEU A 474 -45.89 -13.87 7.57
CA LEU A 474 -46.67 -13.93 8.81
C LEU A 474 -47.81 -12.92 8.82
N MET A 475 -47.54 -11.68 8.32
CA MET A 475 -48.57 -10.64 8.24
C MET A 475 -49.67 -11.01 7.23
N ILE A 476 -49.28 -11.36 5.99
CA ILE A 476 -50.26 -11.70 4.93
C ILE A 476 -51.05 -12.95 5.24
N VAL A 477 -50.35 -14.04 5.59
CA VAL A 477 -51.01 -15.33 5.90
C VAL A 477 -51.88 -15.19 7.15
N GLY A 478 -51.41 -14.42 8.16
CA GLY A 478 -52.20 -14.16 9.37
C GLY A 478 -53.49 -13.40 9.08
N ILE A 479 -53.41 -12.32 8.32
CA ILE A 479 -54.61 -11.54 7.92
C ILE A 479 -55.55 -12.40 7.07
N ALA A 480 -55.03 -13.11 6.06
CA ALA A 480 -55.83 -13.98 5.20
C ALA A 480 -56.51 -15.12 5.98
N ALA A 481 -55.78 -15.78 6.88
CA ALA A 481 -56.32 -16.83 7.71
C ALA A 481 -57.41 -16.33 8.66
N LEU A 482 -57.19 -15.22 9.38
CA LEU A 482 -58.17 -14.62 10.27
C LEU A 482 -59.43 -14.19 9.51
N THR A 483 -59.25 -13.55 8.33
CA THR A 483 -60.39 -13.16 7.49
C THR A 483 -61.20 -14.38 7.04
N LEU A 484 -60.52 -15.44 6.59
CA LEU A 484 -61.16 -16.68 6.15
C LEU A 484 -61.89 -17.36 7.29
N ILE A 485 -61.27 -17.47 8.49
CA ILE A 485 -61.90 -18.03 9.70
C ILE A 485 -63.16 -17.22 10.03
N PHE A 486 -63.06 -15.90 10.02
CA PHE A 486 -64.20 -15.02 10.26
C PHE A 486 -65.36 -15.28 9.26
N VAL A 487 -65.05 -15.33 7.96
CA VAL A 487 -66.05 -15.59 6.91
C VAL A 487 -66.69 -16.98 7.10
N VAL A 488 -65.93 -18.02 7.38
CA VAL A 488 -66.44 -19.38 7.63
C VAL A 488 -67.36 -19.41 8.86
N MET A 489 -66.94 -18.68 9.93
CA MET A 489 -67.73 -18.57 11.14
C MET A 489 -69.06 -17.84 10.90
N VAL A 490 -69.08 -16.76 10.14
CA VAL A 490 -70.32 -16.01 9.76
C VAL A 490 -71.24 -16.90 8.97
N ILE A 491 -70.76 -17.74 8.03
CA ILE A 491 -71.55 -18.60 7.20
C ILE A 491 -72.22 -19.73 8.10
N ILE A 492 -71.45 -20.31 9.04
CA ILE A 492 -71.91 -21.39 9.89
C ILE A 492 -72.87 -20.87 10.94
N THR A 493 -72.57 -19.76 11.60
CA THR A 493 -73.40 -19.25 12.71
C THR A 493 -74.55 -18.39 12.20
N ARG A 494 -74.55 -17.93 10.97
CA ARG A 494 -75.53 -17.00 10.39
C ARG A 494 -75.77 -15.78 11.26
N ALA A 495 -74.82 -15.41 12.08
CA ALA A 495 -74.90 -14.24 12.97
C ALA A 495 -73.54 -13.50 13.01
N LEU A 496 -73.58 -12.24 12.66
CA LEU A 496 -72.36 -11.39 12.63
C LEU A 496 -71.74 -11.21 14.03
N VAL A 497 -72.58 -11.04 15.05
CA VAL A 497 -72.14 -10.86 16.45
C VAL A 497 -71.58 -12.10 17.09
N ALA A 498 -72.02 -13.30 16.68
CA ALA A 498 -71.51 -14.57 17.19
C ALA A 498 -70.21 -15.04 16.50
N SER A 499 -69.83 -14.40 15.42
CA SER A 499 -68.64 -14.73 14.63
C SER A 499 -67.44 -13.84 15.01
N TRP A 500 -67.72 -12.78 15.70
CA TRP A 500 -66.66 -11.94 16.34
C TRP A 500 -66.29 -12.53 17.69
#